data_c3c1fcd9e0840d32ac08284335d72d90
#
_entry.id   c3c1fcd9e0840d32ac08284335d72d90
#
_cell.length_a   1.000
_cell.length_b   1.000
_cell.length_c   1.000
_cell.angle_alpha   90.00
_cell.angle_beta   90.00
_cell.angle_gamma   90.00
#
_symmetry.space_group_name_H-M   'P 1'
#
loop_
_entity.id
_entity.type
_entity.pdbx_description
1 polymer ?
#
loop_
_entity_poly.entity_id
_entity_poly.type
_entity_poly.pdbx_seq_one_letter_code
_entity_poly.pdbx_strand_id
1 'polypeptide(L)'
;MNSKLMINEIILDRDKIDNYDKYPFNIPIVKDFEKLKLNSPVTFFVGENGVGKSTFIEAIAVNLGLPKEGGTENFIYETNDTTSNLRDYLKIKIDNKPRTKFFLRAESFYNFSTEVERLVKEDNFYSLFKSYGGNLHECSHKEAFLKLVQKRFTENGLYILDKLEAALSSQIQLSLLCLIGELIKKRKSVYYINSLTHFNKL
;
A
#
# COMPACT_ATOMS: atom_id res chain seq x y z
N MET A 1 -22.97 0.43 -16.11
CA MET A 1 -23.02 0.62 -14.65
C MET A 1 -21.63 1.01 -14.19
N ASN A 2 -21.43 2.26 -13.80
CA ASN A 2 -20.15 2.72 -13.26
C ASN A 2 -19.90 2.01 -11.93
N SER A 3 -18.86 1.18 -11.87
CA SER A 3 -18.36 0.71 -10.57
C SER A 3 -17.91 1.95 -9.80
N LYS A 4 -18.65 2.30 -8.75
CA LYS A 4 -18.23 3.43 -7.90
C LYS A 4 -16.86 3.11 -7.34
N LEU A 5 -15.91 3.97 -7.62
CA LEU A 5 -14.57 3.89 -7.11
C LEU A 5 -14.56 4.01 -5.57
N MET A 6 -13.60 3.39 -4.88
CA MET A 6 -13.49 3.53 -3.41
C MET A 6 -12.94 4.89 -3.05
N ILE A 7 -11.77 5.24 -3.58
CA ILE A 7 -11.19 6.57 -3.46
C ILE A 7 -11.48 7.31 -4.75
N ASN A 8 -12.08 8.49 -4.61
CA ASN A 8 -12.40 9.36 -5.74
C ASN A 8 -11.28 10.38 -5.96
N GLU A 9 -10.84 11.02 -4.89
CA GLU A 9 -9.89 12.13 -4.99
C GLU A 9 -8.97 12.20 -3.77
N ILE A 10 -7.73 12.57 -4.02
CA ILE A 10 -6.72 12.88 -3.00
C ILE A 10 -6.36 14.36 -3.20
N ILE A 11 -6.44 15.15 -2.15
CA ILE A 11 -6.22 16.60 -2.17
C ILE A 11 -5.17 16.95 -1.11
N LEU A 12 -4.21 17.80 -1.46
CA LEU A 12 -3.29 18.41 -0.51
C LEU A 12 -3.90 19.72 0.02
N ASP A 13 -4.05 19.84 1.32
CA ASP A 13 -4.54 21.03 2.02
C ASP A 13 -3.42 22.07 2.09
N ARG A 14 -3.22 22.78 0.99
CA ARG A 14 -2.11 23.73 0.83
C ARG A 14 -2.20 24.91 1.79
N ASP A 15 -3.40 25.27 2.22
CA ASP A 15 -3.65 26.39 3.12
C ASP A 15 -3.09 26.15 4.53
N LYS A 16 -2.84 24.89 4.87
CA LYS A 16 -2.23 24.50 6.15
C LYS A 16 -0.70 24.48 6.13
N ILE A 17 -0.08 24.66 4.95
CA ILE A 17 1.36 24.53 4.81
C ILE A 17 2.02 25.89 5.02
N ASP A 18 2.69 26.04 6.17
CA ASP A 18 3.36 27.29 6.51
C ASP A 18 4.70 27.49 5.76
N ASN A 19 5.38 26.39 5.40
CA ASN A 19 6.70 26.47 4.79
C ASN A 19 6.95 25.29 3.82
N TYR A 20 7.09 25.61 2.54
CA TYR A 20 7.38 24.65 1.47
C TYR A 20 8.87 24.26 1.35
N ASP A 21 9.76 24.89 2.08
CA ASP A 21 11.19 24.54 2.07
C ASP A 21 11.53 23.45 3.10
N LYS A 22 10.59 23.11 3.98
CA LYS A 22 10.75 22.07 4.99
C LYS A 22 10.21 20.72 4.50
N TYR A 23 10.89 19.65 4.89
CA TYR A 23 10.39 18.28 4.69
C TYR A 23 9.08 18.07 5.46
N PRO A 24 8.09 17.43 4.87
CA PRO A 24 8.05 16.77 3.57
C PRO A 24 7.57 17.64 2.40
N PHE A 25 7.31 18.93 2.60
CA PHE A 25 6.71 19.81 1.59
C PHE A 25 7.68 20.24 0.49
N ASN A 26 8.98 20.13 0.74
CA ASN A 26 10.04 20.42 -0.21
C ASN A 26 10.33 19.28 -1.21
N ILE A 27 9.74 18.08 -1.02
CA ILE A 27 9.94 16.98 -1.97
C ILE A 27 9.16 17.23 -3.26
N PRO A 28 9.74 16.88 -4.43
CA PRO A 28 9.18 17.25 -5.74
C PRO A 28 7.70 16.88 -5.90
N ILE A 29 7.33 15.62 -5.61
CA ILE A 29 5.93 15.17 -5.75
C ILE A 29 4.94 15.97 -4.91
N VAL A 30 5.33 16.46 -3.71
CA VAL A 30 4.43 17.21 -2.82
C VAL A 30 4.40 18.68 -3.22
N LYS A 31 5.54 19.24 -3.62
CA LYS A 31 5.66 20.65 -3.99
C LYS A 31 4.71 21.01 -5.15
N ASP A 32 4.61 20.13 -6.14
CA ASP A 32 3.81 20.35 -7.34
C ASP A 32 2.40 19.74 -7.23
N PHE A 33 2.12 18.99 -6.15
CA PHE A 33 0.84 18.31 -5.98
C PHE A 33 -0.24 19.27 -5.45
N GLU A 34 -1.38 19.25 -6.07
CA GLU A 34 -2.58 19.93 -5.60
C GLU A 34 -3.69 18.92 -5.32
N LYS A 35 -4.09 18.19 -6.35
CA LYS A 35 -5.12 17.17 -6.27
C LYS A 35 -4.95 16.09 -7.33
N LEU A 36 -5.40 14.90 -7.03
CA LEU A 36 -5.43 13.76 -7.94
C LEU A 36 -6.82 13.13 -7.91
N LYS A 37 -7.51 13.12 -9.05
CA LYS A 37 -8.72 12.34 -9.24
C LYS A 37 -8.34 10.93 -9.67
N LEU A 38 -8.87 9.94 -8.98
CA LEU A 38 -8.67 8.53 -9.29
C LEU A 38 -9.83 8.06 -10.16
N ASN A 39 -9.56 7.79 -11.43
CA ASN A 39 -10.58 7.41 -12.43
C ASN A 39 -10.52 5.90 -12.77
N SER A 40 -9.61 5.16 -12.14
CA SER A 40 -9.35 3.76 -12.40
C SER A 40 -9.22 2.97 -11.09
N PRO A 41 -9.60 1.68 -11.07
CA PRO A 41 -9.36 0.82 -9.91
C PRO A 41 -7.87 0.55 -9.65
N VAL A 42 -6.98 0.89 -10.58
CA VAL A 42 -5.53 0.75 -10.43
C VAL A 42 -4.87 2.08 -10.76
N THR A 43 -3.99 2.53 -9.88
CA THR A 43 -3.20 3.74 -10.05
C THR A 43 -1.73 3.44 -9.81
N PHE A 44 -0.87 3.81 -10.74
CA PHE A 44 0.59 3.69 -10.63
C PHE A 44 1.22 5.06 -10.47
N PHE A 45 2.05 5.21 -9.44
CA PHE A 45 2.95 6.35 -9.30
C PHE A 45 4.29 5.98 -9.92
N VAL A 46 4.62 6.61 -11.04
CA VAL A 46 5.85 6.34 -11.79
C VAL A 46 6.77 7.56 -11.74
N GLY A 47 8.06 7.35 -11.59
CA GLY A 47 9.03 8.42 -11.58
C GLY A 47 10.38 7.97 -11.01
N GLU A 48 11.36 8.84 -11.04
CA GLU A 48 12.72 8.59 -10.59
C GLU A 48 12.80 8.33 -9.07
N ASN A 49 13.93 7.76 -8.63
CA ASN A 49 14.23 7.61 -7.22
C ASN A 49 14.41 9.00 -6.58
N GLY A 50 13.97 9.14 -5.33
CA GLY A 50 14.12 10.40 -4.59
C GLY A 50 13.01 11.44 -4.81
N VAL A 51 12.12 11.30 -5.81
CA VAL A 51 11.04 12.28 -6.05
C VAL A 51 9.93 12.26 -4.98
N GLY A 52 9.99 11.33 -4.01
CA GLY A 52 9.08 11.29 -2.87
C GLY A 52 7.88 10.36 -3.02
N LYS A 53 7.86 9.45 -4.01
CA LYS A 53 6.75 8.51 -4.23
C LYS A 53 6.39 7.71 -2.97
N SER A 54 7.38 7.08 -2.32
CA SER A 54 7.15 6.28 -1.11
C SER A 54 6.63 7.13 0.04
N THR A 55 7.14 8.33 0.24
CA THR A 55 6.65 9.27 1.26
C THR A 55 5.18 9.64 1.01
N PHE A 56 4.83 9.90 -0.24
CA PHE A 56 3.46 10.24 -0.61
C PHE A 56 2.50 9.05 -0.45
N ILE A 57 2.91 7.85 -0.88
CA ILE A 57 2.14 6.61 -0.74
C ILE A 57 1.97 6.24 0.74
N GLU A 58 3.02 6.37 1.54
CA GLU A 58 2.97 6.18 3.00
C GLU A 58 1.96 7.14 3.64
N ALA A 59 2.02 8.43 3.28
CA ALA A 59 1.08 9.41 3.80
C ALA A 59 -0.38 9.07 3.46
N ILE A 60 -0.66 8.56 2.25
CA ILE A 60 -1.98 8.05 1.86
C ILE A 60 -2.37 6.85 2.73
N ALA A 61 -1.48 5.87 2.90
CA ALA A 61 -1.74 4.67 3.69
C ALA A 61 -2.07 5.01 5.15
N VAL A 62 -1.25 5.87 5.77
CA VAL A 62 -1.42 6.27 7.16
C VAL A 62 -2.67 7.15 7.35
N ASN A 63 -2.99 8.04 6.41
CA ASN A 63 -4.24 8.82 6.44
C ASN A 63 -5.48 7.91 6.40
N LEU A 64 -5.38 6.76 5.72
CA LEU A 64 -6.43 5.74 5.65
C LEU A 64 -6.47 4.80 6.86
N GLY A 65 -5.64 5.05 7.89
CA GLY A 65 -5.57 4.25 9.12
C GLY A 65 -4.74 2.97 9.00
N LEU A 66 -3.85 2.87 8.02
CA LEU A 66 -2.93 1.75 7.86
C LEU A 66 -1.59 2.06 8.55
N PRO A 67 -0.91 1.04 9.12
CA PRO A 67 0.40 1.23 9.72
C PRO A 67 1.47 1.58 8.67
N LYS A 68 2.40 2.47 9.01
CA LYS A 68 3.47 2.93 8.12
C LYS A 68 4.39 1.82 7.61
N GLU A 69 4.60 0.81 8.44
CA GLU A 69 5.46 -0.34 8.12
C GLU A 69 4.76 -1.40 7.25
N GLY A 70 3.47 -1.22 6.99
CA GLY A 70 2.66 -2.18 6.27
C GLY A 70 1.82 -3.06 7.21
N GLY A 71 0.78 -3.66 6.65
CA GLY A 71 -0.19 -4.47 7.37
C GLY A 71 -1.62 -4.00 7.17
N THR A 72 -2.48 -4.37 8.11
CA THR A 72 -3.89 -3.98 8.15
C THR A 72 -4.13 -2.97 9.26
N GLU A 73 -5.27 -2.29 9.25
CA GLU A 73 -5.69 -1.38 10.32
C GLU A 73 -5.77 -2.03 11.72
N ASN A 74 -5.90 -3.35 11.79
CA ASN A 74 -5.95 -4.12 13.05
C ASN A 74 -4.58 -4.69 13.45
N PHE A 75 -3.55 -4.44 12.68
CA PHE A 75 -2.21 -4.97 12.89
C PHE A 75 -1.23 -3.81 12.89
N ILE A 76 -1.13 -3.14 14.02
CA ILE A 76 -0.26 -1.99 14.21
C ILE A 76 0.95 -2.45 15.00
N TYR A 77 2.12 -2.45 14.36
CA TYR A 77 3.39 -2.48 15.05
C TYR A 77 4.21 -1.27 14.60
N GLU A 78 4.76 -0.58 15.56
CA GLU A 78 5.55 0.64 15.30
C GLU A 78 7.00 0.38 15.67
N THR A 79 7.93 0.66 14.74
CA THR A 79 9.39 0.55 14.94
C THR A 79 9.97 1.91 15.16
N ASN A 80 9.63 2.96 15.46
CA ASN A 80 10.05 4.34 15.66
C ASN A 80 9.23 5.36 14.85
N ASP A 81 8.93 6.47 15.48
CA ASP A 81 8.13 7.55 14.88
C ASP A 81 8.98 8.44 13.96
N THR A 82 9.29 7.92 12.77
CA THR A 82 9.94 8.68 11.68
C THR A 82 8.96 9.06 10.58
N THR A 83 7.66 8.94 10.83
CA THR A 83 6.62 9.23 9.85
C THR A 83 6.59 10.72 9.52
N SER A 84 6.52 11.04 8.24
CA SER A 84 6.30 12.42 7.84
C SER A 84 4.89 12.87 8.25
N ASN A 85 4.74 14.13 8.67
CA ASN A 85 3.43 14.70 9.00
C ASN A 85 2.55 14.98 7.77
N LEU A 86 2.97 14.58 6.57
CA LEU A 86 2.25 14.81 5.31
C LEU A 86 0.80 14.26 5.36
N ARG A 87 0.58 13.16 6.09
CA ARG A 87 -0.76 12.56 6.26
C ARG A 87 -1.81 13.56 6.76
N ASP A 88 -1.40 14.51 7.62
CA ASP A 88 -2.31 15.46 8.26
C ASP A 88 -2.75 16.59 7.31
N TYR A 89 -2.06 16.69 6.18
CA TYR A 89 -2.31 17.64 5.11
C TYR A 89 -3.02 17.02 3.90
N LEU A 90 -3.27 15.70 3.92
CA LEU A 90 -4.02 15.02 2.87
C LEU A 90 -5.50 14.89 3.23
N LYS A 91 -6.37 15.25 2.29
CA LYS A 91 -7.81 14.99 2.34
C LYS A 91 -8.14 13.93 1.30
N ILE A 92 -8.61 12.75 1.73
CA ILE A 92 -8.96 11.64 0.86
C ILE A 92 -10.48 11.50 0.81
N LYS A 93 -11.07 11.68 -0.38
CA LYS A 93 -12.51 11.49 -0.60
C LYS A 93 -12.79 10.02 -0.93
N ILE A 94 -13.54 9.36 -0.06
CA ILE A 94 -13.93 7.97 -0.18
C ILE A 94 -15.41 7.91 -0.57
N ASP A 95 -15.71 7.33 -1.74
CA ASP A 95 -17.09 7.12 -2.20
C ASP A 95 -17.68 5.82 -1.66
N ASN A 96 -16.86 4.78 -1.59
CA ASN A 96 -17.25 3.48 -1.04
C ASN A 96 -16.24 3.03 -0.01
N LYS A 97 -16.71 2.73 1.20
CA LYS A 97 -15.84 2.23 2.26
C LYS A 97 -15.30 0.84 1.88
N PRO A 98 -13.98 0.64 1.83
CA PRO A 98 -13.40 -0.67 1.57
C PRO A 98 -13.74 -1.63 2.71
N ARG A 99 -13.96 -2.90 2.34
CA ARG A 99 -14.21 -3.97 3.31
C ARG A 99 -12.94 -4.41 4.03
N THR A 100 -11.83 -4.35 3.29
CA THR A 100 -10.49 -4.65 3.80
C THR A 100 -9.52 -3.60 3.28
N LYS A 101 -8.56 -3.23 4.10
CA LYS A 101 -7.44 -2.37 3.71
C LYS A 101 -6.13 -3.08 4.03
N PHE A 102 -5.16 -2.95 3.14
CA PHE A 102 -3.85 -3.54 3.32
C PHE A 102 -2.76 -2.69 2.66
N PHE A 103 -1.72 -2.39 3.43
CA PHE A 103 -0.52 -1.74 2.94
C PHE A 103 0.63 -2.73 2.93
N LEU A 104 1.39 -2.81 1.86
CA LEU A 104 2.54 -3.69 1.73
C LEU A 104 3.72 -2.93 1.15
N ARG A 105 4.80 -2.88 1.91
CA ARG A 105 6.09 -2.32 1.51
C ARG A 105 7.10 -3.44 1.32
N ALA A 106 7.85 -3.38 0.24
CA ALA A 106 8.89 -4.38 -0.02
C ALA A 106 9.95 -4.41 1.09
N GLU A 107 10.35 -3.23 1.55
CA GLU A 107 11.39 -3.05 2.58
C GLU A 107 10.97 -3.60 3.94
N SER A 108 9.70 -3.51 4.29
CA SER A 108 9.17 -3.92 5.59
C SER A 108 8.56 -5.32 5.59
N PHE A 109 8.54 -6.02 4.45
CA PHE A 109 7.89 -7.33 4.35
C PHE A 109 8.49 -8.37 5.30
N TYR A 110 9.81 -8.36 5.47
CA TYR A 110 10.49 -9.25 6.40
C TYR A 110 10.07 -8.99 7.85
N ASN A 111 10.10 -7.73 8.26
CA ASN A 111 9.69 -7.32 9.61
C ASN A 111 8.23 -7.66 9.89
N PHE A 112 7.35 -7.42 8.91
CA PHE A 112 5.95 -7.82 8.96
C PHE A 112 5.79 -9.33 9.17
N SER A 113 6.52 -10.15 8.42
CA SER A 113 6.47 -11.61 8.55
C SER A 113 6.94 -12.08 9.94
N THR A 114 8.01 -11.46 10.46
CA THR A 114 8.54 -11.74 11.80
C THR A 114 7.54 -11.39 12.89
N GLU A 115 6.87 -10.25 12.76
CA GLU A 115 5.88 -9.81 13.73
C GLU A 115 4.63 -10.70 13.73
N VAL A 116 4.17 -11.14 12.55
CA VAL A 116 3.10 -12.14 12.45
C VAL A 116 3.48 -13.43 13.18
N GLU A 117 4.71 -13.91 13.00
CA GLU A 117 5.19 -15.11 13.68
C GLU A 117 5.27 -14.93 15.20
N ARG A 118 5.75 -13.78 15.67
CA ARG A 118 5.83 -13.44 17.10
C ARG A 118 4.45 -13.50 17.75
N LEU A 119 3.46 -12.82 17.17
CA LEU A 119 2.10 -12.78 17.69
C LEU A 119 1.44 -14.17 17.73
N VAL A 120 1.74 -15.02 16.75
CA VAL A 120 1.23 -16.39 16.77
C VAL A 120 1.85 -17.22 17.90
N LYS A 121 3.15 -17.05 18.17
CA LYS A 121 3.85 -17.81 19.23
C LYS A 121 3.50 -17.33 20.63
N GLU A 122 3.44 -16.00 20.83
CA GLU A 122 3.26 -15.39 22.16
C GLU A 122 1.78 -15.38 22.57
N ASP A 123 0.88 -15.03 21.65
CA ASP A 123 -0.54 -14.78 21.94
C ASP A 123 -1.47 -15.92 21.51
N ASN A 124 -0.93 -17.05 21.01
CA ASN A 124 -1.70 -18.17 20.45
C ASN A 124 -2.67 -17.76 19.31
N PHE A 125 -2.39 -16.68 18.60
CA PHE A 125 -3.19 -16.21 17.47
C PHE A 125 -2.98 -17.07 16.21
N TYR A 126 -3.16 -18.38 16.28
CA TYR A 126 -3.08 -19.28 15.13
C TYR A 126 -4.01 -18.88 13.97
N SER A 127 -5.08 -18.15 14.26
CA SER A 127 -5.96 -17.59 13.25
C SER A 127 -5.24 -16.60 12.32
N LEU A 128 -4.18 -15.92 12.79
CA LEU A 128 -3.34 -15.04 11.97
C LEU A 128 -2.60 -15.81 10.87
N PHE A 129 -1.99 -16.96 11.18
CA PHE A 129 -1.37 -17.79 10.15
C PHE A 129 -2.35 -18.13 9.04
N LYS A 130 -3.58 -18.51 9.43
CA LYS A 130 -4.63 -18.85 8.47
C LYS A 130 -5.02 -17.65 7.60
N SER A 131 -5.07 -16.46 8.18
CA SER A 131 -5.43 -15.22 7.48
C SER A 131 -4.33 -14.67 6.59
N TYR A 132 -3.06 -15.03 6.83
CA TYR A 132 -1.89 -14.59 6.05
C TYR A 132 -1.31 -15.69 5.14
N GLY A 133 -1.91 -16.88 5.10
CA GLY A 133 -1.50 -17.95 4.20
C GLY A 133 -0.54 -18.98 4.79
N GLY A 134 -0.41 -19.04 6.11
CA GLY A 134 0.45 -19.96 6.85
C GLY A 134 1.69 -19.29 7.43
N ASN A 135 2.67 -20.07 7.88
CA ASN A 135 3.94 -19.55 8.35
C ASN A 135 4.76 -19.00 7.16
N LEU A 136 4.94 -17.70 7.12
CA LEU A 136 5.62 -17.02 6.01
C LEU A 136 7.15 -17.29 6.00
N HIS A 137 7.74 -17.65 7.15
CA HIS A 137 9.16 -17.99 7.24
C HIS A 137 9.51 -19.41 6.81
N GLU A 138 8.54 -20.32 6.75
CA GLU A 138 8.74 -21.68 6.23
C GLU A 138 8.81 -21.75 4.70
N CYS A 139 8.64 -20.62 4.04
CA CYS A 139 8.63 -20.49 2.60
C CYS A 139 9.75 -19.56 2.14
N SER A 140 10.15 -19.65 0.87
CA SER A 140 10.96 -18.62 0.27
C SER A 140 10.22 -17.27 0.31
N HIS A 141 10.96 -16.15 0.38
CA HIS A 141 10.36 -14.80 0.35
C HIS A 141 9.33 -14.62 -0.78
N LYS A 142 9.59 -15.26 -1.92
CA LYS A 142 8.72 -15.23 -3.09
C LYS A 142 7.39 -15.95 -2.87
N GLU A 143 7.45 -17.14 -2.28
CA GLU A 143 6.26 -17.95 -1.97
C GLU A 143 5.45 -17.31 -0.84
N ALA A 144 6.13 -16.81 0.19
CA ALA A 144 5.49 -16.08 1.29
C ALA A 144 4.69 -14.89 0.79
N PHE A 145 5.28 -14.09 -0.11
CA PHE A 145 4.61 -12.95 -0.73
C PHE A 145 3.36 -13.38 -1.52
N LEU A 146 3.47 -14.39 -2.39
CA LEU A 146 2.33 -14.88 -3.18
C LEU A 146 1.22 -15.42 -2.29
N LYS A 147 1.54 -16.21 -1.26
CA LYS A 147 0.57 -16.72 -0.28
C LYS A 147 -0.16 -15.58 0.41
N LEU A 148 0.57 -14.57 0.87
CA LEU A 148 0.02 -13.39 1.51
C LEU A 148 -0.96 -12.68 0.58
N VAL A 149 -0.55 -12.36 -0.64
CA VAL A 149 -1.36 -11.64 -1.61
C VAL A 149 -2.61 -12.43 -1.98
N GLN A 150 -2.50 -13.72 -2.28
CA GLN A 150 -3.63 -14.60 -2.60
C GLN A 150 -4.66 -14.67 -1.47
N LYS A 151 -4.24 -14.61 -0.21
CA LYS A 151 -5.13 -14.65 0.95
C LYS A 151 -5.73 -13.29 1.29
N ARG A 152 -4.94 -12.23 1.15
CA ARG A 152 -5.35 -10.87 1.57
C ARG A 152 -6.08 -10.10 0.49
N PHE A 153 -5.78 -10.35 -0.79
CA PHE A 153 -6.43 -9.65 -1.90
C PHE A 153 -7.82 -10.25 -2.15
N THR A 154 -8.78 -9.70 -1.47
CA THR A 154 -10.19 -10.11 -1.53
C THR A 154 -11.03 -9.04 -2.23
N GLU A 155 -12.32 -9.34 -2.41
CA GLU A 155 -13.27 -8.42 -2.99
C GLU A 155 -13.49 -7.18 -2.12
N ASN A 156 -13.73 -6.05 -2.78
CA ASN A 156 -13.99 -4.77 -2.11
C ASN A 156 -12.87 -4.35 -1.16
N GLY A 157 -11.62 -4.60 -1.56
CA GLY A 157 -10.42 -4.26 -0.81
C GLY A 157 -9.68 -3.07 -1.41
N LEU A 158 -9.00 -2.34 -0.52
CA LEU A 158 -8.06 -1.28 -0.85
C LEU A 158 -6.65 -1.77 -0.56
N TYR A 159 -5.81 -1.81 -1.58
CA TYR A 159 -4.45 -2.32 -1.52
C TYR A 159 -3.47 -1.24 -1.93
N ILE A 160 -2.55 -0.93 -1.05
CA ILE A 160 -1.47 0.03 -1.29
C ILE A 160 -0.17 -0.77 -1.29
N LEU A 161 0.61 -0.64 -2.36
CA LEU A 161 1.86 -1.37 -2.53
C LEU A 161 2.99 -0.39 -2.82
N ASP A 162 4.12 -0.53 -2.12
CA ASP A 162 5.26 0.35 -2.28
C ASP A 162 6.52 -0.45 -2.62
N LYS A 163 7.17 -0.11 -3.74
CA LYS A 163 8.46 -0.65 -4.20
C LYS A 163 8.52 -2.17 -4.35
N LEU A 164 7.45 -2.82 -4.73
CA LEU A 164 7.43 -4.29 -4.84
C LEU A 164 8.40 -4.83 -5.89
N GLU A 165 8.72 -4.03 -6.91
CA GLU A 165 9.70 -4.39 -7.94
C GLU A 165 11.10 -4.63 -7.36
N ALA A 166 11.44 -4.01 -6.24
CA ALA A 166 12.73 -4.20 -5.58
C ALA A 166 12.86 -5.57 -4.88
N ALA A 167 11.73 -6.14 -4.44
CA ALA A 167 11.70 -7.39 -3.69
C ALA A 167 11.24 -8.61 -4.51
N LEU A 168 10.57 -8.39 -5.64
CA LEU A 168 9.93 -9.44 -6.42
C LEU A 168 10.64 -9.71 -7.74
N SER A 169 10.80 -10.99 -8.08
CA SER A 169 11.23 -11.36 -9.43
C SER A 169 10.16 -11.01 -10.46
N SER A 170 10.56 -10.83 -11.72
CA SER A 170 9.66 -10.51 -12.83
C SER A 170 8.48 -11.49 -12.96
N GLN A 171 8.71 -12.79 -12.69
CA GLN A 171 7.65 -13.81 -12.71
C GLN A 171 6.58 -13.55 -11.65
N ILE A 172 6.99 -13.12 -10.45
CA ILE A 172 6.04 -12.84 -9.36
C ILE A 172 5.31 -11.53 -9.62
N GLN A 173 5.99 -10.53 -10.17
CA GLN A 173 5.35 -9.29 -10.62
C GLN A 173 4.25 -9.59 -11.66
N LEU A 174 4.52 -10.45 -12.65
CA LEU A 174 3.52 -10.90 -13.61
C LEU A 174 2.35 -11.64 -12.95
N SER A 175 2.64 -12.55 -12.03
CA SER A 175 1.60 -13.29 -11.29
C SER A 175 0.71 -12.34 -10.48
N LEU A 176 1.29 -11.31 -9.87
CA LEU A 176 0.56 -10.27 -9.15
C LEU A 176 -0.33 -9.45 -10.10
N LEU A 177 0.19 -9.04 -11.24
CA LEU A 177 -0.58 -8.32 -12.26
C LEU A 177 -1.75 -9.17 -12.80
N CYS A 178 -1.53 -10.46 -13.04
CA CYS A 178 -2.61 -11.38 -13.42
C CYS A 178 -3.70 -11.46 -12.35
N LEU A 179 -3.32 -11.61 -11.09
CA LEU A 179 -4.26 -11.65 -9.96
C LEU A 179 -5.07 -10.35 -9.85
N ILE A 180 -4.41 -9.21 -9.96
CA ILE A 180 -5.08 -7.89 -9.95
C ILE A 180 -6.06 -7.81 -11.12
N GLY A 181 -5.64 -8.23 -12.33
CA GLY A 181 -6.49 -8.26 -13.51
C GLY A 181 -7.74 -9.14 -13.34
N GLU A 182 -7.62 -10.29 -12.69
CA GLU A 182 -8.76 -11.17 -12.37
C GLU A 182 -9.71 -10.51 -11.37
N LEU A 183 -9.18 -9.88 -10.33
CA LEU A 183 -9.99 -9.17 -9.33
C LEU A 183 -10.79 -8.03 -9.97
N ILE A 184 -10.18 -7.28 -10.88
CA ILE A 184 -10.84 -6.19 -11.62
C ILE A 184 -11.93 -6.75 -12.53
N LYS A 185 -11.65 -7.81 -13.31
CA LYS A 185 -12.62 -8.46 -14.22
C LYS A 185 -13.87 -8.96 -13.50
N LYS A 186 -13.71 -9.45 -12.27
CA LYS A 186 -14.83 -9.90 -11.43
C LYS A 186 -15.65 -8.73 -10.87
N ARG A 187 -15.47 -7.50 -11.38
CA ARG A 187 -16.10 -6.24 -10.91
C ARG A 187 -15.93 -5.98 -9.42
N LYS A 188 -14.82 -6.44 -8.88
CA LYS A 188 -14.45 -6.26 -7.49
C LYS A 188 -13.64 -4.98 -7.43
N SER A 189 -14.10 -4.01 -6.67
CA SER A 189 -13.37 -2.76 -6.50
C SER A 189 -12.09 -3.05 -5.74
N VAL A 190 -11.00 -3.20 -6.48
CA VAL A 190 -9.65 -3.32 -5.95
C VAL A 190 -8.97 -2.00 -6.25
N TYR A 191 -8.57 -1.28 -5.22
CA TYR A 191 -7.71 -0.13 -5.37
C TYR A 191 -6.28 -0.56 -5.15
N TYR A 192 -5.51 -0.37 -6.18
CA TYR A 192 -4.11 -0.69 -6.20
C TYR A 192 -3.31 0.59 -6.46
N ILE A 193 -2.51 0.98 -5.48
CA ILE A 193 -1.58 2.09 -5.62
C ILE A 193 -0.18 1.50 -5.53
N ASN A 194 0.63 1.69 -6.55
CA ASN A 194 2.01 1.20 -6.57
C ASN A 194 2.99 2.30 -6.97
N SER A 195 4.17 2.29 -6.37
CA SER A 195 5.30 3.07 -6.85
C SER A 195 6.18 2.20 -7.73
N LEU A 196 6.44 2.64 -8.95
CA LEU A 196 7.39 2.00 -9.86
C LEU A 196 8.54 2.96 -10.11
N THR A 197 9.77 2.46 -10.04
CA THR A 197 10.97 3.26 -10.34
C THR A 197 11.32 3.25 -11.81
N HIS A 198 11.06 2.16 -12.52
CA HIS A 198 11.28 2.05 -13.97
C HIS A 198 10.21 1.15 -14.60
N PHE A 199 9.58 1.63 -15.66
CA PHE A 199 8.96 0.76 -16.65
C PHE A 199 10.10 0.22 -17.54
N ASN A 200 10.64 -0.94 -17.24
CA ASN A 200 11.30 -1.69 -18.30
C ASN A 200 10.20 -2.02 -19.29
N LYS A 201 10.36 -1.46 -20.52
CA LYS A 201 9.49 -1.79 -21.64
C LYS A 201 9.43 -3.32 -21.76
N LEU A 202 8.29 -3.89 -21.41
CA LEU A 202 7.90 -5.22 -21.82
C LEU A 202 7.44 -5.14 -23.28
#